data_5db1b4fc64fede8106e465f720318e83
#
_entry.id   5db1b4fc64fede8106e465f720318e83
#
_cell.length_a   1.000
_cell.length_b   1.000
_cell.length_c   1.000
_cell.angle_alpha   90.00
_cell.angle_beta   90.00
_cell.angle_gamma   90.00
#
_symmetry.space_group_name_H-M   'P 1'
#
loop_
_entity.id
_entity.type
_entity.pdbx_description
1 polymer ?
#
loop_
_entity_poly.entity_id
_entity_poly.type
_entity_poly.pdbx_seq_one_letter_code
_entity_poly.pdbx_strand_id
1 'polypeptide(L)'
;FYRKKVVAVVGGGDTACEEAIYLSHLASKVYMIVRKDYLRASKIMQERVMESENIEVLFETQTVGLFGENGVEGAHLVKYKGTDREEYVDIAIDGFFLAIGHTPNTKAFPAIATDEAGYIITNGRTTATNIPGVFAAGDVADPLYRQAITAAAAGCRAAIDTEKYLLEKGL
;
A
#
# COMPACT_ATOMS: atom_id res chain seq x y z
N PHE A 1 -15.74 -9.85 -4.92
CA PHE A 1 -15.87 -8.98 -6.10
C PHE A 1 -15.10 -9.54 -7.31
N TYR A 2 -13.87 -10.08 -7.12
CA TYR A 2 -12.98 -10.45 -8.23
C TYR A 2 -12.85 -11.97 -8.49
N ARG A 3 -13.78 -12.77 -7.96
CA ARG A 3 -13.80 -14.22 -8.23
C ARG A 3 -13.96 -14.51 -9.73
N LYS A 4 -13.03 -15.30 -10.31
CA LYS A 4 -12.95 -15.67 -11.74
C LYS A 4 -12.77 -14.48 -12.70
N LYS A 5 -12.32 -13.33 -12.21
CA LYS A 5 -12.03 -12.14 -12.98
C LYS A 5 -10.54 -12.00 -13.26
N VAL A 6 -10.19 -11.11 -14.17
CA VAL A 6 -8.80 -10.74 -14.45
C VAL A 6 -8.46 -9.48 -13.69
N VAL A 7 -7.36 -9.48 -12.95
CA VAL A 7 -6.95 -8.32 -12.16
C VAL A 7 -5.49 -7.95 -12.39
N ALA A 8 -5.13 -6.72 -12.10
CA ALA A 8 -3.75 -6.24 -12.13
C ALA A 8 -3.33 -5.73 -10.75
N VAL A 9 -2.10 -6.06 -10.33
CA VAL A 9 -1.44 -5.58 -9.13
C VAL A 9 -0.18 -4.82 -9.53
N VAL A 10 -0.07 -3.55 -9.15
CA VAL A 10 1.11 -2.73 -9.42
C VAL A 10 2.04 -2.74 -8.23
N GLY A 11 3.25 -3.22 -8.42
CA GLY A 11 4.28 -3.27 -7.40
C GLY A 11 5.20 -4.47 -7.55
N GLY A 12 6.33 -4.46 -6.85
CA GLY A 12 7.33 -5.53 -6.92
C GLY A 12 7.99 -5.84 -5.57
N GLY A 13 7.44 -5.33 -4.46
CA GLY A 13 7.86 -5.66 -3.08
C GLY A 13 7.01 -6.77 -2.47
N ASP A 14 7.29 -7.14 -1.21
CA ASP A 14 6.59 -8.22 -0.51
C ASP A 14 5.07 -8.01 -0.48
N THR A 15 4.59 -6.81 -0.16
CA THR A 15 3.15 -6.50 -0.17
C THR A 15 2.50 -6.79 -1.53
N ALA A 16 3.16 -6.40 -2.64
CA ALA A 16 2.62 -6.65 -3.97
C ALA A 16 2.57 -8.14 -4.31
N CYS A 17 3.59 -8.89 -3.89
CA CYS A 17 3.62 -10.33 -4.05
C CYS A 17 2.54 -11.03 -3.20
N GLU A 18 2.35 -10.62 -1.94
CA GLU A 18 1.30 -11.11 -1.06
C GLU A 18 -0.09 -10.86 -1.63
N GLU A 19 -0.36 -9.64 -2.10
CA GLU A 19 -1.64 -9.31 -2.75
C GLU A 19 -1.88 -10.11 -4.02
N ALA A 20 -0.86 -10.26 -4.87
CA ALA A 20 -0.97 -11.04 -6.09
C ALA A 20 -1.25 -12.51 -5.81
N ILE A 21 -0.56 -13.12 -4.85
CA ILE A 21 -0.78 -14.50 -4.41
C ILE A 21 -2.20 -14.64 -3.83
N TYR A 22 -2.62 -13.72 -2.96
CA TYR A 22 -3.99 -13.76 -2.42
C TYR A 22 -5.03 -13.69 -3.52
N LEU A 23 -4.88 -12.75 -4.46
CA LEU A 23 -5.80 -12.59 -5.58
C LEU A 23 -5.77 -13.78 -6.54
N SER A 24 -4.64 -14.46 -6.71
CA SER A 24 -4.54 -15.65 -7.57
C SER A 24 -5.45 -16.80 -7.12
N HIS A 25 -5.75 -16.90 -5.82
CA HIS A 25 -6.72 -17.89 -5.31
C HIS A 25 -8.19 -17.56 -5.65
N LEU A 26 -8.48 -16.34 -6.06
CA LEU A 26 -9.83 -15.86 -6.35
C LEU A 26 -10.04 -15.58 -7.84
N ALA A 27 -9.10 -14.88 -8.44
CA ALA A 27 -9.13 -14.42 -9.82
C ALA A 27 -8.80 -15.55 -10.80
N SER A 28 -9.24 -15.43 -12.04
CA SER A 28 -8.82 -16.31 -13.11
C SER A 28 -7.41 -16.02 -13.60
N LYS A 29 -6.99 -14.76 -13.52
CA LYS A 29 -5.65 -14.29 -13.87
C LYS A 29 -5.27 -13.06 -13.09
N VAL A 30 -4.00 -12.96 -12.72
CA VAL A 30 -3.40 -11.78 -12.07
C VAL A 30 -2.22 -11.32 -12.91
N TYR A 31 -2.25 -10.07 -13.35
CA TYR A 31 -1.08 -9.40 -13.91
C TYR A 31 -0.34 -8.68 -12.80
N MET A 32 0.95 -8.95 -12.60
CA MET A 32 1.82 -8.11 -11.77
C MET A 32 2.57 -7.13 -12.65
N ILE A 33 2.33 -5.84 -12.47
CA ILE A 33 2.97 -4.77 -13.25
C ILE A 33 4.17 -4.25 -12.45
N VAL A 34 5.38 -4.52 -12.94
CA VAL A 34 6.62 -4.26 -12.24
C VAL A 34 7.52 -3.33 -13.07
N ARG A 35 7.83 -2.15 -12.52
CA ARG A 35 8.64 -1.13 -13.22
C ARG A 35 10.08 -1.55 -13.49
N LYS A 36 10.63 -2.44 -12.64
CA LYS A 36 11.99 -2.97 -12.76
C LYS A 36 11.99 -4.28 -13.52
N ASP A 37 13.14 -4.76 -13.89
CA ASP A 37 13.40 -6.08 -14.46
C ASP A 37 13.49 -7.20 -13.41
N TYR A 38 13.24 -6.85 -12.12
CA TYR A 38 13.26 -7.77 -10.98
C TYR A 38 12.24 -7.40 -9.92
N LEU A 39 11.86 -8.38 -9.08
CA LEU A 39 11.08 -8.19 -7.87
C LEU A 39 12.01 -7.84 -6.69
N ARG A 40 11.62 -6.86 -5.88
CA ARG A 40 12.33 -6.47 -4.64
C ARG A 40 11.90 -7.28 -3.42
N ALA A 41 10.89 -8.11 -3.58
CA ALA A 41 10.37 -8.98 -2.53
C ALA A 41 11.42 -9.99 -2.04
N SER A 42 11.17 -10.61 -0.89
CA SER A 42 11.96 -11.73 -0.38
C SER A 42 11.99 -12.89 -1.38
N LYS A 43 13.06 -13.70 -1.37
CA LYS A 43 13.19 -14.83 -2.31
C LYS A 43 12.02 -15.79 -2.26
N ILE A 44 11.52 -16.09 -1.06
CA ILE A 44 10.36 -16.96 -0.86
C ILE A 44 9.12 -16.40 -1.56
N MET A 45 8.90 -15.08 -1.47
CA MET A 45 7.75 -14.45 -2.12
C MET A 45 7.90 -14.42 -3.65
N GLN A 46 9.13 -14.19 -4.14
CA GLN A 46 9.42 -14.27 -5.57
C GLN A 46 9.13 -15.67 -6.12
N GLU A 47 9.61 -16.72 -5.45
CA GLU A 47 9.39 -18.11 -5.84
C GLU A 47 7.89 -18.43 -5.91
N ARG A 48 7.12 -18.09 -4.87
CA ARG A 48 5.66 -18.29 -4.84
C ARG A 48 4.92 -17.60 -5.98
N VAL A 49 5.33 -16.38 -6.32
CA VAL A 49 4.72 -15.65 -7.45
C VAL A 49 5.05 -16.35 -8.76
N MET A 50 6.30 -16.72 -8.97
CA MET A 50 6.76 -17.34 -10.23
C MET A 50 6.25 -18.77 -10.44
N GLU A 51 5.93 -19.49 -9.35
CA GLU A 51 5.31 -20.83 -9.39
C GLU A 51 3.79 -20.80 -9.59
N SER A 52 3.15 -19.64 -9.42
CA SER A 52 1.70 -19.51 -9.57
C SER A 52 1.29 -19.51 -11.05
N GLU A 53 0.54 -20.51 -11.47
CA GLU A 53 0.12 -20.72 -12.88
C GLU A 53 -0.69 -19.56 -13.48
N ASN A 54 -1.43 -18.83 -12.64
CA ASN A 54 -2.31 -17.75 -13.07
C ASN A 54 -1.79 -16.34 -12.71
N ILE A 55 -0.53 -16.22 -12.26
CA ILE A 55 0.15 -14.93 -12.11
C ILE A 55 1.11 -14.73 -13.29
N GLU A 56 0.93 -13.62 -14.00
CA GLU A 56 1.85 -13.19 -15.05
C GLU A 56 2.56 -11.90 -14.61
N VAL A 57 3.90 -11.95 -14.51
CA VAL A 57 4.70 -10.79 -14.14
C VAL A 57 5.13 -10.03 -15.38
N LEU A 58 4.67 -8.80 -15.51
CA LEU A 58 5.04 -7.86 -16.57
C LEU A 58 6.18 -6.97 -16.07
N PHE A 59 7.40 -7.41 -16.27
CA PHE A 59 8.59 -6.64 -15.93
C PHE A 59 8.78 -5.42 -16.86
N GLU A 60 9.59 -4.45 -16.41
CA GLU A 60 9.91 -3.22 -17.14
C GLU A 60 8.66 -2.48 -17.67
N THR A 61 7.54 -2.64 -16.96
CA THR A 61 6.21 -2.19 -17.38
C THR A 61 5.64 -1.19 -16.37
N GLN A 62 5.00 -0.14 -16.87
CA GLN A 62 4.33 0.87 -16.06
C GLN A 62 2.91 1.09 -16.59
N THR A 63 1.97 1.39 -15.70
CA THR A 63 0.62 1.83 -16.07
C THR A 63 0.65 3.31 -16.39
N VAL A 64 0.07 3.70 -17.52
CA VAL A 64 -0.05 5.11 -17.95
C VAL A 64 -1.50 5.60 -17.92
N GLY A 65 -2.46 4.69 -17.81
CA GLY A 65 -3.89 5.03 -17.67
C GLY A 65 -4.75 3.80 -17.44
N LEU A 66 -5.98 4.04 -17.03
CA LEU A 66 -7.04 3.04 -16.96
C LEU A 66 -8.17 3.45 -17.89
N PHE A 67 -8.94 2.49 -18.40
CA PHE A 67 -10.13 2.76 -19.20
C PHE A 67 -11.30 1.89 -18.78
N GLY A 68 -12.51 2.32 -19.15
CA GLY A 68 -13.79 1.68 -18.88
C GLY A 68 -14.90 2.72 -18.72
N GLU A 69 -16.15 2.33 -18.98
CA GLU A 69 -17.31 3.22 -18.89
C GLU A 69 -17.97 3.20 -17.50
N ASN A 70 -18.27 2.00 -16.98
CA ASN A 70 -18.98 1.81 -15.71
C ASN A 70 -18.09 1.23 -14.60
N GLY A 71 -16.79 1.14 -14.84
CA GLY A 71 -15.78 0.57 -13.96
C GLY A 71 -14.48 0.37 -14.72
N VAL A 72 -13.52 -0.30 -14.09
CA VAL A 72 -12.26 -0.65 -14.76
C VAL A 72 -12.53 -1.81 -15.73
N GLU A 73 -12.22 -1.59 -17.01
CA GLU A 73 -12.29 -2.59 -18.08
C GLU A 73 -10.92 -2.91 -18.67
N GLY A 74 -9.93 -2.04 -18.42
CA GLY A 74 -8.57 -2.28 -18.84
C GLY A 74 -7.58 -1.24 -18.37
N ALA A 75 -6.32 -1.46 -18.72
CA ALA A 75 -5.21 -0.58 -18.42
C ALA A 75 -4.33 -0.36 -19.65
N HIS A 76 -3.94 0.89 -19.87
CA HIS A 76 -2.90 1.28 -20.81
C HIS A 76 -1.53 1.14 -20.14
N LEU A 77 -0.66 0.36 -20.72
CA LEU A 77 0.68 0.09 -20.21
C LEU A 77 1.74 0.61 -21.17
N VAL A 78 2.89 0.96 -20.63
CA VAL A 78 4.11 1.21 -21.39
C VAL A 78 5.19 0.26 -20.90
N LYS A 79 5.77 -0.52 -21.82
CA LYS A 79 6.93 -1.37 -21.58
C LYS A 79 8.20 -0.64 -21.99
N TYR A 80 9.30 -0.91 -21.31
CA TYR A 80 10.64 -0.38 -21.60
C TYR A 80 10.69 1.14 -21.73
N LYS A 81 9.91 1.85 -20.90
CA LYS A 81 9.73 3.29 -20.95
C LYS A 81 11.06 4.05 -20.96
N GLY A 82 11.22 4.94 -21.93
CA GLY A 82 12.40 5.78 -22.10
C GLY A 82 13.58 5.08 -22.81
N THR A 83 13.35 3.94 -23.44
CA THR A 83 14.32 3.23 -24.25
C THR A 83 13.91 3.19 -25.73
N ASP A 84 14.80 2.73 -26.59
CA ASP A 84 14.53 2.49 -28.02
C ASP A 84 13.54 1.34 -28.27
N ARG A 85 13.21 0.56 -27.23
CA ARG A 85 12.23 -0.53 -27.24
C ARG A 85 10.89 -0.16 -26.65
N GLU A 86 10.63 1.13 -26.40
CA GLU A 86 9.39 1.58 -25.79
C GLU A 86 8.17 1.10 -26.58
N GLU A 87 7.25 0.42 -25.90
CA GLU A 87 6.06 -0.19 -26.48
C GLU A 87 4.83 0.12 -25.63
N TYR A 88 3.74 0.51 -26.24
CA TYR A 88 2.44 0.71 -25.61
C TYR A 88 1.55 -0.51 -25.82
N VAL A 89 0.97 -1.04 -24.74
CA VAL A 89 0.14 -2.24 -24.75
C VAL A 89 -1.08 -2.03 -23.88
N ASP A 90 -2.24 -2.47 -24.35
CA ASP A 90 -3.45 -2.49 -23.56
C ASP A 90 -3.70 -3.90 -23.02
N ILE A 91 -4.13 -3.98 -21.75
CA ILE A 91 -4.60 -5.22 -21.15
C ILE A 91 -6.05 -5.06 -20.67
N ALA A 92 -6.86 -6.10 -20.88
CA ALA A 92 -8.20 -6.17 -20.31
C ALA A 92 -8.13 -6.66 -18.86
N ILE A 93 -8.73 -5.91 -17.94
CA ILE A 93 -8.79 -6.25 -16.52
C ILE A 93 -10.12 -5.79 -15.92
N ASP A 94 -10.60 -6.49 -14.90
CA ASP A 94 -11.80 -6.12 -14.14
C ASP A 94 -11.48 -5.40 -12.83
N GLY A 95 -10.21 -5.37 -12.44
CA GLY A 95 -9.77 -4.73 -11.20
C GLY A 95 -8.30 -4.35 -11.23
N PHE A 96 -7.99 -3.26 -10.53
CA PHE A 96 -6.64 -2.67 -10.49
C PHE A 96 -6.25 -2.32 -9.06
N PHE A 97 -5.12 -2.85 -8.60
CA PHE A 97 -4.62 -2.74 -7.22
C PHE A 97 -3.26 -2.05 -7.20
N LEU A 98 -3.11 -1.06 -6.34
CA LEU A 98 -1.85 -0.34 -6.15
C LEU A 98 -1.15 -0.83 -4.89
N ALA A 99 -0.13 -1.67 -5.04
CA ALA A 99 0.71 -2.20 -3.97
C ALA A 99 2.12 -1.58 -4.00
N ILE A 100 2.18 -0.26 -4.15
CA ILE A 100 3.45 0.52 -4.29
C ILE A 100 3.95 1.10 -2.98
N GLY A 101 3.29 0.79 -1.86
CA GLY A 101 3.56 1.30 -0.53
C GLY A 101 2.64 2.46 -0.13
N HIS A 102 2.77 2.86 1.12
CA HIS A 102 2.00 3.94 1.73
C HIS A 102 2.93 5.07 2.17
N THR A 103 2.44 6.28 2.10
CA THR A 103 3.11 7.45 2.66
C THR A 103 2.15 8.10 3.65
N PRO A 104 2.52 8.22 4.94
CA PRO A 104 1.66 8.86 5.92
C PRO A 104 1.49 10.35 5.59
N ASN A 105 0.26 10.88 5.79
CA ASN A 105 -0.04 12.27 5.46
C ASN A 105 0.30 13.21 6.61
N THR A 106 1.59 13.33 6.92
CA THR A 106 2.14 14.10 8.04
C THR A 106 2.70 15.46 7.66
N LYS A 107 2.82 15.76 6.37
CA LYS A 107 3.43 17.00 5.86
C LYS A 107 2.73 18.28 6.36
N ALA A 108 1.46 18.22 6.74
CA ALA A 108 0.71 19.33 7.30
C ALA A 108 1.17 19.71 8.75
N PHE A 109 1.93 18.84 9.40
CA PHE A 109 2.36 18.97 10.79
C PHE A 109 3.89 18.88 10.93
N PRO A 110 4.66 19.85 10.38
CA PRO A 110 6.12 19.74 10.29
C PRO A 110 6.84 19.80 11.66
N ALA A 111 6.15 20.23 12.72
CA ALA A 111 6.71 20.29 14.08
C ALA A 111 6.60 18.96 14.84
N ILE A 112 5.79 18.00 14.33
CA ILE A 112 5.65 16.68 14.95
C ILE A 112 6.80 15.79 14.47
N ALA A 113 7.48 15.13 15.42
CA ALA A 113 8.56 14.20 15.10
C ALA A 113 8.04 12.99 14.34
N THR A 114 8.72 12.64 13.24
CA THR A 114 8.44 11.47 12.42
C THR A 114 9.67 10.61 12.26
N ASP A 115 9.46 9.33 11.95
CA ASP A 115 10.53 8.44 11.51
C ASP A 115 10.97 8.75 10.06
N GLU A 116 11.95 8.00 9.55
CA GLU A 116 12.48 8.14 8.18
C GLU A 116 11.42 7.89 7.10
N ALA A 117 10.39 7.10 7.39
CA ALA A 117 9.28 6.82 6.49
C ALA A 117 8.14 7.85 6.59
N GLY A 118 8.22 8.79 7.54
CA GLY A 118 7.27 9.87 7.75
C GLY A 118 6.15 9.55 8.74
N TYR A 119 6.16 8.40 9.43
CA TYR A 119 5.18 8.06 10.48
C TYR A 119 5.47 8.83 11.76
N ILE A 120 4.41 9.30 12.44
CA ILE A 120 4.54 10.02 13.69
C ILE A 120 5.12 9.12 14.77
N ILE A 121 6.18 9.60 15.44
CA ILE A 121 6.78 8.92 16.60
C ILE A 121 5.99 9.27 17.85
N THR A 122 5.47 8.24 18.53
CA THR A 122 4.90 8.37 19.86
C THR A 122 5.91 7.91 20.92
N ASN A 123 5.65 8.16 22.20
CA ASN A 123 6.55 7.72 23.28
C ASN A 123 6.55 6.19 23.54
N GLY A 124 5.85 5.42 22.72
CA GLY A 124 5.81 3.95 22.74
C GLY A 124 4.86 3.34 23.80
N ARG A 125 4.59 4.02 24.90
CA ARG A 125 3.64 3.56 25.94
C ARG A 125 2.27 4.23 25.80
N THR A 126 2.27 5.48 25.40
CA THR A 126 1.07 6.29 25.18
C THR A 126 1.03 6.76 23.72
N THR A 127 -0.02 7.49 23.36
CA THR A 127 -0.17 8.11 22.05
C THR A 127 0.43 9.52 21.99
N ALA A 128 1.09 9.98 23.05
CA ALA A 128 1.71 11.30 23.15
C ALA A 128 2.85 11.44 22.13
N THR A 129 2.88 12.59 21.45
CA THR A 129 3.95 12.98 20.54
C THR A 129 5.05 13.78 21.25
N ASN A 130 6.00 14.29 20.49
CA ASN A 130 7.01 15.24 21.01
C ASN A 130 6.42 16.61 21.42
N ILE A 131 5.16 16.90 21.07
CA ILE A 131 4.50 18.17 21.39
C ILE A 131 3.49 17.94 22.52
N PRO A 132 3.63 18.61 23.69
CA PRO A 132 2.70 18.47 24.80
C PRO A 132 1.25 18.78 24.39
N GLY A 133 0.31 17.89 24.74
CA GLY A 133 -1.10 18.01 24.40
C GLY A 133 -1.46 17.58 22.98
N VAL A 134 -0.50 17.07 22.20
CA VAL A 134 -0.73 16.49 20.87
C VAL A 134 -0.50 15.00 20.93
N PHE A 135 -1.50 14.25 20.49
CA PHE A 135 -1.56 12.79 20.47
C PHE A 135 -1.73 12.28 19.05
N ALA A 136 -1.16 11.14 18.73
CA ALA A 136 -1.27 10.53 17.40
C ALA A 136 -1.86 9.10 17.50
N ALA A 137 -2.79 8.80 16.60
CA ALA A 137 -3.46 7.51 16.54
C ALA A 137 -3.81 7.13 15.10
N GLY A 138 -3.97 5.82 14.86
CA GLY A 138 -4.28 5.26 13.56
C GLY A 138 -3.07 5.10 12.66
N ASP A 139 -3.34 4.95 11.36
CA ASP A 139 -2.33 4.61 10.36
C ASP A 139 -1.16 5.59 10.30
N VAL A 140 -1.38 6.85 10.67
CA VAL A 140 -0.36 7.90 10.66
C VAL A 140 0.79 7.64 11.66
N ALA A 141 0.56 6.78 12.67
CA ALA A 141 1.52 6.36 13.69
C ALA A 141 1.72 4.83 13.73
N ASP A 142 1.21 4.11 12.72
CA ASP A 142 1.33 2.64 12.60
C ASP A 142 2.05 2.27 11.29
N PRO A 143 3.38 2.12 11.30
CA PRO A 143 4.14 1.72 10.12
C PRO A 143 3.96 0.25 9.73
N LEU A 144 3.34 -0.60 10.59
CA LEU A 144 3.31 -2.05 10.43
C LEU A 144 1.94 -2.59 9.99
N TYR A 145 0.91 -2.39 10.80
CA TYR A 145 -0.37 -3.11 10.63
C TYR A 145 -1.35 -2.38 9.73
N ARG A 146 -1.63 -1.11 10.00
CA ARG A 146 -2.56 -0.27 9.21
C ARG A 146 -3.92 -0.96 8.99
N GLN A 147 -4.47 -1.52 10.06
CA GLN A 147 -5.74 -2.20 10.05
C GLN A 147 -6.80 -1.38 10.79
N ALA A 148 -8.07 -1.48 10.36
CA ALA A 148 -9.18 -0.76 10.99
C ALA A 148 -9.26 -1.00 12.50
N ILE A 149 -9.03 -2.23 12.96
CA ILE A 149 -9.07 -2.58 14.38
C ILE A 149 -7.90 -1.98 15.15
N THR A 150 -6.69 -1.94 14.60
CA THR A 150 -5.53 -1.31 15.26
C THR A 150 -5.70 0.21 15.31
N ALA A 151 -6.24 0.82 14.25
CA ALA A 151 -6.55 2.25 14.22
C ALA A 151 -7.62 2.62 15.25
N ALA A 152 -8.69 1.84 15.38
CA ALA A 152 -9.72 2.04 16.38
C ALA A 152 -9.18 1.93 17.81
N ALA A 153 -8.35 0.90 18.09
CA ALA A 153 -7.70 0.73 19.38
C ALA A 153 -6.74 1.88 19.72
N ALA A 154 -5.98 2.37 18.72
CA ALA A 154 -5.11 3.53 18.90
C ALA A 154 -5.92 4.80 19.19
N GLY A 155 -7.07 5.01 18.52
CA GLY A 155 -7.98 6.12 18.79
C GLY A 155 -8.56 6.09 20.21
N CYS A 156 -8.97 4.92 20.69
CA CYS A 156 -9.43 4.75 22.07
C CYS A 156 -8.31 5.13 23.08
N ARG A 157 -7.08 4.68 22.85
CA ARG A 157 -5.92 5.03 23.69
C ARG A 157 -5.66 6.55 23.67
N ALA A 158 -5.73 7.19 22.50
CA ALA A 158 -5.52 8.63 22.37
C ALA A 158 -6.56 9.44 23.13
N ALA A 159 -7.84 9.01 23.12
CA ALA A 159 -8.89 9.65 23.90
C ALA A 159 -8.60 9.58 25.42
N ILE A 160 -8.21 8.42 25.92
CA ILE A 160 -7.84 8.22 27.34
C ILE A 160 -6.60 9.05 27.72
N ASP A 161 -5.58 9.08 26.86
CA ASP A 161 -4.37 9.87 27.10
C ASP A 161 -4.68 11.37 27.09
N THR A 162 -5.60 11.83 26.24
CA THR A 162 -6.05 13.22 26.18
C THR A 162 -6.83 13.60 27.44
N GLU A 163 -7.76 12.77 27.89
CA GLU A 163 -8.52 12.99 29.13
C GLU A 163 -7.57 13.15 30.35
N LYS A 164 -6.63 12.24 30.50
CA LYS A 164 -5.61 12.31 31.56
C LYS A 164 -4.81 13.61 31.50
N TYR A 165 -4.35 13.97 30.31
CA TYR A 165 -3.58 15.22 30.11
C TYR A 165 -4.38 16.45 30.53
N LEU A 166 -5.66 16.52 30.16
CA LEU A 166 -6.54 17.64 30.53
C LEU A 166 -6.76 17.71 32.04
N LEU A 167 -7.04 16.57 32.70
CA LEU A 167 -7.17 16.50 34.15
C LEU A 167 -5.90 16.95 34.89
N GLU A 168 -4.72 16.55 34.41
CA GLU A 168 -3.42 16.98 34.96
C GLU A 168 -3.19 18.48 34.82
N LYS A 169 -3.81 19.13 33.82
CA LYS A 169 -3.75 20.58 33.59
C LYS A 169 -4.84 21.36 34.33
N GLY A 170 -5.76 20.68 34.98
CA GLY A 170 -6.91 21.31 35.65
C GLY A 170 -7.97 21.84 34.68
N LEU A 171 -8.10 21.21 33.50
CA LEU A 171 -9.02 21.56 32.43
C LEU A 171 -10.18 20.56 32.36
#